data_d34f3b7cb47659cd9d686929c41af07b
#
_entry.id   d34f3b7cb47659cd9d686929c41af07b
#
_cell.length_a   1.000
_cell.length_b   1.000
_cell.length_c   1.000
_cell.angle_alpha   90.00
_cell.angle_beta   90.00
_cell.angle_gamma   90.00
#
_symmetry.space_group_name_H-M   'P 1'
#
loop_
_entity.id
_entity.type
_entity.pdbx_description
1 polymer ?
#
loop_
_entity_poly.entity_id
_entity_poly.type
_entity_poly.pdbx_seq_one_letter_code
_entity_poly.pdbx_strand_id
1 'polypeptide(L)'
;MGESESPVFAMNRAVTACLRQVVRHQGPVLQLASCLRDGRLPCEVPPIIPPVRTELGQVGVLNRNDWLERAKEGLRQAAACDNPDAARILCFTNRRLEALVPHARRAIHGDMADQMAVLPGEVLITRTAVMAPASRDNGETGEEPDLVLGSNREVVVEDVAPERCDLAEFGVAGDTQLSLAGLGAPVIETLNARVRSGELELNLRLQPPSGSQARQQLDALMKRLAQEAREAGKRGGRPLWRRYFLVRDAFASLGPAAVLTVHRSQGSSFGEVFVADDVFWPQDQALRRQLVYVAVSRAREGVWLAGRSPSAVMAERWTSALRSE
;
A
#
# COMPACT_ATOMS: atom_id res chain seq x y z
N MET A 1 -1.59 -21.90 1.45
CA MET A 1 -0.51 -22.60 0.72
C MET A 1 0.78 -21.97 1.21
N GLY A 2 1.65 -22.75 1.89
CA GLY A 2 2.97 -22.26 2.27
C GLY A 2 3.78 -22.01 1.00
N GLU A 3 4.41 -20.85 0.90
CA GLU A 3 5.38 -20.61 -0.16
C GLU A 3 6.51 -21.62 0.00
N SER A 4 6.74 -22.45 -1.01
CA SER A 4 7.90 -23.32 -1.06
C SER A 4 9.16 -22.46 -1.22
N GLU A 5 10.25 -22.81 -0.53
CA GLU A 5 11.54 -22.16 -0.74
C GLU A 5 11.88 -22.11 -2.23
N SER A 6 12.43 -20.97 -2.67
CA SER A 6 12.83 -20.82 -4.07
C SER A 6 13.80 -21.94 -4.45
N PRO A 7 13.63 -22.58 -5.61
CA PRO A 7 14.54 -23.65 -6.10
C PRO A 7 16.02 -23.20 -6.14
N VAL A 8 16.29 -21.91 -6.16
CA VAL A 8 17.65 -21.34 -6.12
C VAL A 8 18.39 -21.75 -4.84
N PHE A 9 17.69 -21.85 -3.69
CA PHE A 9 18.30 -22.26 -2.42
C PHE A 9 18.66 -23.76 -2.39
N ALA A 10 18.07 -24.57 -3.26
CA ALA A 10 18.38 -25.99 -3.41
C ALA A 10 19.50 -26.27 -4.44
N MET A 11 20.06 -25.24 -5.09
CA MET A 11 21.11 -25.40 -6.07
C MET A 11 22.47 -25.71 -5.42
N ASN A 12 22.99 -26.91 -5.58
CA ASN A 12 24.28 -27.38 -5.03
C ASN A 12 25.52 -26.57 -5.46
N ARG A 13 25.39 -25.64 -6.42
CA ARG A 13 26.46 -24.75 -6.92
C ARG A 13 26.28 -23.29 -6.52
N ALA A 14 25.21 -22.93 -5.80
CA ALA A 14 25.01 -21.58 -5.36
C ALA A 14 25.86 -21.30 -4.10
N VAL A 15 26.71 -20.28 -4.18
CA VAL A 15 27.44 -19.80 -3.01
C VAL A 15 26.47 -18.98 -2.14
N THR A 16 26.24 -19.45 -0.91
CA THR A 16 25.35 -18.77 0.02
C THR A 16 26.15 -17.82 0.90
N ALA A 17 25.83 -16.52 0.84
CA ALA A 17 26.33 -15.51 1.77
C ALA A 17 25.22 -15.10 2.73
N CYS A 18 25.51 -15.10 4.03
CA CYS A 18 24.56 -14.72 5.06
C CYS A 18 24.97 -13.38 5.69
N LEU A 19 24.12 -12.37 5.55
CA LEU A 19 24.31 -11.08 6.21
C LEU A 19 23.84 -11.20 7.67
N ARG A 20 24.76 -11.10 8.63
CA ARG A 20 24.45 -11.26 10.07
C ARG A 20 24.31 -9.93 10.80
N GLN A 21 24.95 -8.88 10.30
CA GLN A 21 24.91 -7.57 10.95
C GLN A 21 23.69 -6.78 10.50
N VAL A 22 22.92 -6.29 11.47
CA VAL A 22 21.79 -5.37 11.24
C VAL A 22 22.32 -3.94 11.26
N VAL A 23 22.13 -3.21 10.16
CA VAL A 23 22.62 -1.82 10.00
C VAL A 23 21.47 -0.80 9.92
N ARG A 24 20.23 -1.26 9.79
CA ARG A 24 19.08 -0.38 9.52
C ARG A 24 18.55 0.33 10.78
N HIS A 25 18.58 -0.33 11.91
CA HIS A 25 18.02 0.15 13.17
C HIS A 25 18.93 -0.23 14.34
N GLN A 26 18.79 0.51 15.44
CA GLN A 26 19.60 0.38 16.65
C GLN A 26 18.70 0.45 17.90
N GLY A 27 19.27 0.31 19.08
CA GLY A 27 18.58 0.47 20.34
C GLY A 27 17.31 -0.39 20.48
N PRO A 28 16.22 0.15 21.07
CA PRO A 28 14.99 -0.61 21.34
C PRO A 28 14.33 -1.22 20.11
N VAL A 29 14.45 -0.59 18.93
CA VAL A 29 13.90 -1.11 17.68
C VAL A 29 14.64 -2.39 17.25
N LEU A 30 15.98 -2.39 17.36
CA LEU A 30 16.79 -3.57 17.11
C LEU A 30 16.47 -4.70 18.09
N GLN A 31 16.32 -4.36 19.38
CA GLN A 31 15.97 -5.32 20.42
C GLN A 31 14.61 -5.98 20.13
N LEU A 32 13.58 -5.18 19.81
CA LEU A 32 12.27 -5.70 19.45
C LEU A 32 12.34 -6.62 18.23
N ALA A 33 12.98 -6.18 17.14
CA ALA A 33 13.12 -6.96 15.93
C ALA A 33 13.86 -8.29 16.17
N SER A 34 14.93 -8.26 16.95
CA SER A 34 15.70 -9.46 17.32
C SER A 34 14.90 -10.41 18.20
N CYS A 35 14.18 -9.90 19.21
CA CYS A 35 13.33 -10.72 20.07
C CYS A 35 12.20 -11.41 19.32
N LEU A 36 11.61 -10.73 18.32
CA LEU A 36 10.57 -11.30 17.47
C LEU A 36 11.14 -12.36 16.53
N ARG A 37 12.29 -12.09 15.89
CA ARG A 37 12.97 -13.04 15.01
C ARG A 37 13.36 -14.31 15.74
N ASP A 38 13.95 -14.16 16.93
CA ASP A 38 14.48 -15.28 17.72
C ASP A 38 13.38 -16.00 18.52
N GLY A 39 12.12 -15.56 18.44
CA GLY A 39 10.99 -16.18 19.13
C GLY A 39 10.97 -15.93 20.65
N ARG A 40 11.76 -14.99 21.16
CA ARG A 40 11.78 -14.60 22.57
C ARG A 40 10.53 -13.86 23.01
N LEU A 41 9.89 -13.13 22.08
CA LEU A 41 8.59 -12.51 22.26
C LEU A 41 7.53 -13.22 21.41
N PRO A 42 6.29 -13.39 21.95
CA PRO A 42 5.18 -13.94 21.17
C PRO A 42 4.74 -12.95 20.10
N CYS A 43 4.38 -13.47 18.92
CA CYS A 43 3.83 -12.69 17.82
C CYS A 43 2.29 -12.59 17.91
N GLU A 44 1.76 -12.45 19.10
CA GLU A 44 0.35 -12.18 19.37
C GLU A 44 0.16 -10.69 19.63
N VAL A 45 -1.10 -10.23 19.68
CA VAL A 45 -1.39 -8.82 20.01
C VAL A 45 -0.70 -8.46 21.32
N PRO A 46 0.24 -7.51 21.31
CA PRO A 46 1.10 -7.25 22.47
C PRO A 46 0.32 -6.61 23.62
N PRO A 47 0.81 -6.78 24.85
CA PRO A 47 0.30 -6.06 26.01
C PRO A 47 0.65 -4.58 25.93
N ILE A 48 -0.19 -3.73 26.49
CA ILE A 48 0.13 -2.30 26.64
C ILE A 48 1.32 -2.17 27.57
N ILE A 49 2.37 -1.47 27.14
CA ILE A 49 3.55 -1.16 27.92
C ILE A 49 3.93 0.32 27.78
N PRO A 50 4.48 0.95 28.81
CA PRO A 50 5.05 2.28 28.68
C PRO A 50 6.14 2.32 27.61
N PRO A 51 6.29 3.45 26.88
CA PRO A 51 7.35 3.58 25.89
C PRO A 51 8.74 3.41 26.50
N VAL A 52 9.53 2.50 25.93
CA VAL A 52 10.96 2.38 26.18
C VAL A 52 11.67 3.32 25.22
N ARG A 53 12.41 4.29 25.77
CA ARG A 53 13.11 5.33 25.00
C ARG A 53 14.59 5.32 25.35
N THR A 54 15.41 5.48 24.32
CA THR A 54 16.86 5.70 24.43
C THR A 54 17.25 6.79 23.43
N GLU A 55 18.51 7.20 23.43
CA GLU A 55 19.05 8.09 22.38
C GLU A 55 19.00 7.48 20.98
N LEU A 56 18.94 6.14 20.89
CA LEU A 56 18.96 5.39 19.63
C LEU A 56 17.57 5.03 19.12
N GLY A 57 16.50 5.43 19.81
CA GLY A 57 15.13 5.20 19.35
C GLY A 57 14.13 4.87 20.45
N GLN A 58 12.93 4.50 20.03
CA GLN A 58 11.82 4.24 20.95
C GLN A 58 10.91 3.10 20.48
N VAL A 59 10.34 2.39 21.45
CA VAL A 59 9.31 1.36 21.23
C VAL A 59 8.21 1.52 22.26
N GLY A 60 6.97 1.55 21.82
CA GLY A 60 5.80 1.63 22.69
C GLY A 60 4.66 0.73 22.20
N VAL A 61 3.86 0.26 23.15
CA VAL A 61 2.62 -0.45 22.86
C VAL A 61 1.48 0.31 23.53
N LEU A 62 0.57 0.83 22.71
CA LEU A 62 -0.51 1.69 23.15
C LEU A 62 -1.88 0.99 22.92
N ASN A 63 -2.89 1.36 23.68
CA ASN A 63 -4.25 0.98 23.32
C ASN A 63 -4.63 1.60 21.98
N ARG A 64 -5.69 1.09 21.37
CA ARG A 64 -6.09 1.44 20.02
C ARG A 64 -6.31 2.95 19.80
N ASN A 65 -6.90 3.63 20.78
CA ASN A 65 -7.23 5.04 20.65
C ASN A 65 -5.96 5.90 20.78
N ASP A 66 -5.15 5.67 21.81
CA ASP A 66 -3.88 6.38 22.01
C ASP A 66 -2.90 6.11 20.87
N TRP A 67 -2.89 4.86 20.36
CA TRP A 67 -2.09 4.49 19.20
C TRP A 67 -2.49 5.31 17.96
N LEU A 68 -3.80 5.45 17.70
CA LEU A 68 -4.30 6.21 16.57
C LEU A 68 -3.96 7.70 16.71
N GLU A 69 -4.14 8.28 17.90
CA GLU A 69 -3.77 9.69 18.13
C GLU A 69 -2.26 9.91 18.00
N ARG A 70 -1.43 8.98 18.50
CA ARG A 70 0.03 9.06 18.35
C ARG A 70 0.44 8.91 16.87
N ALA A 71 -0.25 8.05 16.10
CA ALA A 71 -0.01 7.91 14.67
C ALA A 71 -0.37 9.19 13.90
N LYS A 72 -1.52 9.80 14.19
CA LYS A 72 -1.92 11.09 13.60
C LYS A 72 -0.90 12.18 13.91
N GLU A 73 -0.39 12.23 15.13
CA GLU A 73 0.62 13.21 15.53
C GLU A 73 1.94 13.00 14.76
N GLY A 74 2.41 11.75 14.64
CA GLY A 74 3.60 11.43 13.84
C GLY A 74 3.44 11.83 12.38
N LEU A 75 2.27 11.58 11.79
CA LEU A 75 1.98 11.98 10.41
C LEU A 75 1.92 13.49 10.22
N ARG A 76 1.35 14.25 11.19
CA ARG A 76 1.37 15.73 11.16
C ARG A 76 2.79 16.28 11.21
N GLN A 77 3.63 15.72 12.08
CA GLN A 77 5.03 16.10 12.20
C GLN A 77 5.81 15.79 10.92
N ALA A 78 5.58 14.62 10.32
CA ALA A 78 6.17 14.22 9.05
C ALA A 78 5.79 15.22 7.93
N ALA A 79 4.53 15.60 7.85
CA ALA A 79 4.03 16.58 6.88
C ALA A 79 4.61 17.97 7.13
N ALA A 80 4.66 18.43 8.40
CA ALA A 80 5.21 19.73 8.76
C ALA A 80 6.72 19.86 8.44
N CYS A 81 7.46 18.74 8.45
CA CYS A 81 8.88 18.68 8.07
C CYS A 81 9.11 18.36 6.60
N ASP A 82 8.06 18.30 5.78
CA ASP A 82 8.12 17.87 4.37
C ASP A 82 8.91 16.55 4.17
N ASN A 83 8.79 15.65 5.13
CA ASN A 83 9.45 14.35 5.12
C ASN A 83 8.43 13.22 5.28
N PRO A 84 7.82 12.77 4.19
CA PRO A 84 6.81 11.72 4.25
C PRO A 84 7.36 10.41 4.83
N ASP A 85 8.66 10.14 4.73
CA ASP A 85 9.29 8.94 5.29
C ASP A 85 9.56 9.02 6.81
N ALA A 86 9.31 10.17 7.44
CA ALA A 86 9.44 10.29 8.89
C ALA A 86 8.41 9.45 9.65
N ALA A 87 7.22 9.19 9.09
CA ALA A 87 6.18 8.40 9.73
C ALA A 87 5.33 7.61 8.73
N ARG A 88 5.02 6.34 9.05
CA ARG A 88 4.12 5.49 8.25
C ARG A 88 3.24 4.61 9.14
N ILE A 89 2.00 4.41 8.74
CA ILE A 89 1.12 3.41 9.33
C ILE A 89 1.22 2.12 8.51
N LEU A 90 1.46 1.00 9.18
CA LEU A 90 1.51 -0.34 8.56
C LEU A 90 0.36 -1.21 9.08
N CYS A 91 -0.35 -1.86 8.15
CA CYS A 91 -1.43 -2.79 8.43
C CYS A 91 -1.29 -4.07 7.59
N PHE A 92 -2.08 -5.08 7.88
CA PHE A 92 -2.03 -6.32 7.11
C PHE A 92 -3.06 -6.33 5.98
N THR A 93 -4.31 -5.97 6.25
CA THR A 93 -5.42 -6.14 5.31
C THR A 93 -5.76 -4.84 4.56
N ASN A 94 -6.22 -4.97 3.31
CA ASN A 94 -6.74 -3.82 2.56
C ASN A 94 -7.94 -3.17 3.25
N ARG A 95 -8.80 -3.97 3.91
CA ARG A 95 -9.91 -3.44 4.71
C ARG A 95 -9.44 -2.53 5.84
N ARG A 96 -8.34 -2.91 6.52
CA ARG A 96 -7.75 -2.10 7.58
C ARG A 96 -7.09 -0.84 7.01
N LEU A 97 -6.42 -0.97 5.88
CA LEU A 97 -5.86 0.16 5.14
C LEU A 97 -6.95 1.18 4.81
N GLU A 98 -8.05 0.76 4.19
CA GLU A 98 -9.17 1.63 3.84
C GLU A 98 -9.78 2.34 5.06
N ALA A 99 -9.86 1.65 6.20
CA ALA A 99 -10.35 2.23 7.45
C ALA A 99 -9.38 3.26 8.07
N LEU A 100 -8.06 3.13 7.85
CA LEU A 100 -7.04 4.03 8.41
C LEU A 100 -6.74 5.23 7.52
N VAL A 101 -6.91 5.11 6.21
CA VAL A 101 -6.63 6.18 5.23
C VAL A 101 -7.35 7.49 5.54
N PRO A 102 -8.65 7.55 5.86
CA PRO A 102 -9.31 8.81 6.19
C PRO A 102 -8.70 9.50 7.41
N HIS A 103 -8.30 8.73 8.43
CA HIS A 103 -7.66 9.28 9.63
C HIS A 103 -6.28 9.87 9.31
N ALA A 104 -5.49 9.17 8.49
CA ALA A 104 -4.17 9.63 8.07
C ALA A 104 -4.26 10.88 7.18
N ARG A 105 -5.15 10.87 6.18
CA ARG A 105 -5.35 12.03 5.30
C ARG A 105 -5.80 13.26 6.06
N ARG A 106 -6.77 13.11 6.99
CA ARG A 106 -7.23 14.22 7.83
C ARG A 106 -6.13 14.72 8.76
N ALA A 107 -5.24 13.86 9.26
CA ALA A 107 -4.11 14.28 10.08
C ALA A 107 -3.11 15.15 9.30
N ILE A 108 -2.89 14.85 8.02
CA ILE A 108 -1.92 15.53 7.14
C ILE A 108 -2.54 16.79 6.52
N HIS A 109 -3.77 16.70 6.01
CA HIS A 109 -4.40 17.72 5.15
C HIS A 109 -5.60 18.43 5.81
N GLY A 110 -5.92 18.10 7.07
CA GLY A 110 -7.07 18.69 7.75
C GLY A 110 -8.40 18.36 7.08
N ASP A 111 -9.35 19.28 7.14
CA ASP A 111 -10.72 19.10 6.63
C ASP A 111 -10.79 19.01 5.09
N MET A 112 -9.76 19.48 4.39
CA MET A 112 -9.68 19.33 2.93
C MET A 112 -9.65 17.87 2.49
N ALA A 113 -9.15 16.96 3.33
CA ALA A 113 -9.12 15.53 3.07
C ALA A 113 -10.51 14.91 2.87
N ASP A 114 -11.54 15.49 3.45
CA ASP A 114 -12.93 15.01 3.32
C ASP A 114 -13.64 15.60 2.10
N GLN A 115 -13.16 16.73 1.58
CA GLN A 115 -13.77 17.45 0.46
C GLN A 115 -13.25 16.96 -0.90
N MET A 116 -12.00 16.51 -0.96
CA MET A 116 -11.35 16.09 -2.20
C MET A 116 -10.83 14.65 -2.12
N ALA A 117 -11.07 13.89 -3.16
CA ALA A 117 -10.59 12.51 -3.25
C ALA A 117 -9.06 12.43 -3.33
N VAL A 118 -8.42 13.42 -3.95
CA VAL A 118 -6.97 13.59 -4.05
C VAL A 118 -6.67 15.09 -3.92
N LEU A 119 -5.59 15.43 -3.25
CA LEU A 119 -5.19 16.80 -2.96
C LEU A 119 -3.85 17.14 -3.59
N PRO A 120 -3.63 18.38 -4.07
CA PRO A 120 -2.29 18.90 -4.34
C PRO A 120 -1.40 18.79 -3.09
N GLY A 121 -0.14 18.40 -3.27
CA GLY A 121 0.80 18.11 -2.17
C GLY A 121 0.63 16.74 -1.53
N GLU A 122 -0.41 15.96 -1.87
CA GLU A 122 -0.59 14.63 -1.34
C GLU A 122 0.44 13.66 -1.93
N VAL A 123 1.08 12.85 -1.07
CA VAL A 123 1.99 11.78 -1.50
C VAL A 123 1.18 10.51 -1.71
N LEU A 124 1.17 10.04 -2.94
CA LEU A 124 0.50 8.80 -3.33
C LEU A 124 1.51 7.73 -3.69
N ILE A 125 1.08 6.47 -3.65
CA ILE A 125 1.89 5.33 -4.08
C ILE A 125 1.16 4.54 -5.18
N THR A 126 1.89 4.12 -6.21
CA THR A 126 1.35 3.26 -7.27
C THR A 126 0.99 1.90 -6.72
N ARG A 127 -0.26 1.47 -6.89
CA ARG A 127 -0.74 0.14 -6.49
C ARG A 127 -0.43 -0.94 -7.53
N THR A 128 -0.37 -0.53 -8.79
CA THR A 128 0.04 -1.34 -9.95
C THR A 128 1.02 -0.55 -10.78
N ALA A 129 1.75 -1.21 -11.66
CA ALA A 129 2.56 -0.52 -12.66
C ALA A 129 1.68 0.41 -13.51
N VAL A 130 2.21 1.58 -13.82
CA VAL A 130 1.59 2.56 -14.73
C VAL A 130 2.24 2.41 -16.08
N MET A 131 1.43 2.11 -17.10
CA MET A 131 1.87 1.95 -18.47
C MET A 131 1.65 3.25 -19.26
N ALA A 132 2.45 3.48 -20.28
CA ALA A 132 2.22 4.57 -21.20
C ALA A 132 0.84 4.43 -21.87
N PRO A 133 0.11 5.54 -22.09
CA PRO A 133 -1.14 5.47 -22.84
C PRO A 133 -0.87 4.84 -24.20
N ALA A 134 -1.62 3.80 -24.56
CA ALA A 134 -1.50 3.20 -25.87
C ALA A 134 -1.93 4.25 -26.93
N SER A 135 -0.99 4.66 -27.79
CA SER A 135 -1.35 5.47 -28.96
C SER A 135 -2.18 4.63 -29.93
N ARG A 136 -3.07 5.28 -30.69
CA ARG A 136 -3.86 4.60 -31.73
C ARG A 136 -2.96 3.91 -32.75
N ASP A 137 -1.77 4.44 -33.01
CA ASP A 137 -0.81 3.90 -33.98
C ASP A 137 -0.10 2.63 -33.48
N ASN A 138 0.16 2.47 -32.18
CA ASN A 138 0.74 1.24 -31.61
C ASN A 138 -0.21 0.03 -31.74
N GLY A 139 -1.45 0.29 -32.13
CA GLY A 139 -2.49 -0.70 -32.37
C GLY A 139 -2.18 -1.69 -33.50
N GLU A 140 -1.40 -1.29 -34.48
CA GLU A 140 -1.06 -2.11 -35.65
C GLU A 140 0.34 -2.75 -35.52
N THR A 141 1.26 -2.14 -34.77
CA THR A 141 2.65 -2.60 -34.67
C THR A 141 2.87 -3.74 -33.65
N GLY A 142 1.90 -4.02 -32.79
CA GLY A 142 2.00 -5.10 -31.80
C GLY A 142 3.02 -4.84 -30.69
N GLU A 143 3.50 -3.62 -30.56
CA GLU A 143 4.42 -3.22 -29.48
C GLU A 143 3.72 -3.26 -28.13
N GLU A 144 4.42 -3.79 -27.13
CA GLU A 144 3.94 -3.75 -25.74
C GLU A 144 4.01 -2.31 -25.22
N PRO A 145 3.00 -1.86 -24.42
CA PRO A 145 3.04 -0.52 -23.86
C PRO A 145 4.26 -0.36 -22.92
N ASP A 146 4.94 0.77 -23.03
CA ASP A 146 6.10 1.09 -22.20
C ASP A 146 5.71 1.26 -20.72
N LEU A 147 6.59 0.78 -19.85
CA LEU A 147 6.48 0.99 -18.42
C LEU A 147 6.89 2.42 -18.06
N VAL A 148 5.96 3.20 -17.52
CA VAL A 148 6.21 4.59 -17.08
C VAL A 148 6.62 4.64 -15.61
N LEU A 149 5.83 3.98 -14.74
CA LEU A 149 6.14 3.86 -13.31
C LEU A 149 5.94 2.42 -12.86
N GLY A 150 6.91 1.88 -12.14
CA GLY A 150 6.77 0.58 -11.47
C GLY A 150 5.72 0.62 -10.36
N SER A 151 5.30 -0.53 -9.87
CA SER A 151 4.50 -0.63 -8.65
C SER A 151 5.30 -0.19 -7.42
N ASN A 152 4.60 0.28 -6.38
CA ASN A 152 5.20 0.79 -5.13
C ASN A 152 6.14 2.00 -5.32
N ARG A 153 5.89 2.82 -6.33
CA ARG A 153 6.58 4.11 -6.52
C ARG A 153 5.75 5.24 -5.92
N GLU A 154 6.41 6.07 -5.13
CA GLU A 154 5.80 7.28 -4.58
C GLU A 154 5.80 8.40 -5.62
N VAL A 155 4.71 9.14 -5.63
CA VAL A 155 4.51 10.33 -6.46
C VAL A 155 3.90 11.43 -5.61
N VAL A 156 4.31 12.66 -5.86
CA VAL A 156 3.71 13.86 -5.25
C VAL A 156 2.72 14.45 -6.24
N VAL A 157 1.51 14.70 -5.81
CA VAL A 157 0.48 15.35 -6.61
C VAL A 157 0.77 16.84 -6.67
N GLU A 158 0.94 17.40 -7.86
CA GLU A 158 1.15 18.83 -8.05
C GLU A 158 -0.16 19.57 -8.33
N ASP A 159 -1.02 18.95 -9.14
CA ASP A 159 -2.30 19.52 -9.53
C ASP A 159 -3.31 18.39 -9.81
N VAL A 160 -4.60 18.70 -9.66
CA VAL A 160 -5.68 17.75 -9.88
C VAL A 160 -6.87 18.47 -10.52
N ALA A 161 -7.40 17.89 -11.60
CA ALA A 161 -8.57 18.40 -12.29
C ALA A 161 -9.59 17.28 -12.56
N PRO A 162 -10.90 17.59 -12.52
CA PRO A 162 -11.92 16.65 -13.00
C PRO A 162 -11.70 16.30 -14.47
N GLU A 163 -11.86 15.03 -14.83
CA GLU A 163 -11.77 14.53 -16.19
C GLU A 163 -12.95 13.61 -16.50
N ARG A 164 -13.40 13.62 -17.72
CA ARG A 164 -14.41 12.69 -18.24
C ARG A 164 -13.76 11.84 -19.32
N CYS A 165 -13.68 10.54 -19.05
CA CYS A 165 -13.10 9.57 -19.96
C CYS A 165 -14.21 8.91 -20.79
N ASP A 166 -14.19 9.10 -22.09
CA ASP A 166 -15.07 8.40 -23.02
C ASP A 166 -14.46 7.01 -23.32
N LEU A 167 -15.15 5.96 -22.89
CA LEU A 167 -14.68 4.59 -23.12
C LEU A 167 -14.72 4.16 -24.59
N ALA A 168 -15.36 4.95 -25.47
CA ALA A 168 -15.28 4.76 -26.91
C ALA A 168 -13.84 4.84 -27.44
N GLU A 169 -12.98 5.62 -26.79
CA GLU A 169 -11.55 5.70 -27.14
C GLU A 169 -10.84 4.34 -27.09
N PHE A 170 -11.35 3.41 -26.28
CA PHE A 170 -10.81 2.04 -26.13
C PHE A 170 -11.61 0.99 -26.89
N GLY A 171 -12.46 1.40 -27.84
CA GLY A 171 -13.29 0.51 -28.61
C GLY A 171 -14.46 -0.13 -27.85
N VAL A 172 -14.91 0.50 -26.77
CA VAL A 172 -16.06 0.07 -25.94
C VAL A 172 -17.35 0.80 -26.35
N ALA A 173 -17.34 1.49 -27.47
CA ALA A 173 -18.46 2.27 -27.96
C ALA A 173 -19.67 1.42 -28.33
N GLY A 174 -20.87 1.89 -28.01
CA GLY A 174 -22.13 1.49 -28.62
C GLY A 174 -22.73 0.17 -28.12
N ASP A 175 -22.30 -0.35 -26.96
CA ASP A 175 -22.95 -1.54 -26.43
C ASP A 175 -24.26 -1.16 -25.74
N THR A 176 -25.34 -1.37 -26.45
CA THR A 176 -26.72 -1.15 -25.99
C THR A 176 -27.04 -1.89 -24.69
N GLN A 177 -26.30 -2.96 -24.36
CA GLN A 177 -26.50 -3.73 -23.14
C GLN A 177 -25.92 -3.01 -21.90
N LEU A 178 -24.86 -2.22 -22.03
CA LEU A 178 -24.39 -1.33 -20.96
C LEU A 178 -25.43 -0.27 -20.60
N SER A 179 -26.10 0.27 -21.61
CA SER A 179 -27.20 1.23 -21.46
C SER A 179 -28.46 0.59 -20.86
N LEU A 180 -28.79 -0.65 -21.26
CA LEU A 180 -29.93 -1.42 -20.76
C LEU A 180 -29.72 -1.92 -19.32
N ALA A 181 -28.48 -2.15 -18.89
CA ALA A 181 -28.16 -2.53 -17.52
C ALA A 181 -28.18 -1.35 -16.53
N GLY A 182 -28.60 -0.15 -16.97
CA GLY A 182 -28.62 1.05 -16.11
C GLY A 182 -27.25 1.60 -15.76
N LEU A 183 -26.20 1.16 -16.45
CA LEU A 183 -24.80 1.59 -16.25
C LEU A 183 -24.46 2.92 -16.92
N GLY A 184 -25.44 3.55 -17.58
CA GLY A 184 -25.31 4.89 -18.16
C GLY A 184 -24.47 4.96 -19.45
N ALA A 185 -24.14 6.16 -19.89
CA ALA A 185 -23.28 6.41 -21.03
C ALA A 185 -21.86 5.84 -20.81
N PRO A 186 -21.13 5.45 -21.85
CA PRO A 186 -19.77 4.91 -21.73
C PRO A 186 -18.73 5.99 -21.34
N VAL A 187 -19.11 6.89 -20.44
CA VAL A 187 -18.24 7.97 -19.93
C VAL A 187 -18.02 7.77 -18.45
N ILE A 188 -16.78 7.69 -18.05
CA ILE A 188 -16.36 7.56 -16.66
C ILE A 188 -15.88 8.91 -16.15
N GLU A 189 -16.50 9.40 -15.08
CA GLU A 189 -16.02 10.57 -14.37
C GLU A 189 -14.84 10.17 -13.49
N THR A 190 -13.74 10.90 -13.61
CA THR A 190 -12.50 10.62 -12.93
C THR A 190 -11.72 11.91 -12.66
N LEU A 191 -10.49 11.78 -12.21
CA LEU A 191 -9.56 12.87 -11.99
C LEU A 191 -8.32 12.67 -12.87
N ASN A 192 -7.84 13.75 -13.45
CA ASN A 192 -6.50 13.84 -14.01
C ASN A 192 -5.60 14.49 -12.98
N ALA A 193 -4.50 13.86 -12.63
CA ALA A 193 -3.52 14.37 -11.71
C ALA A 193 -2.19 14.58 -12.41
N ARG A 194 -1.64 15.80 -12.30
CA ARG A 194 -0.24 16.04 -12.60
C ARG A 194 0.55 15.63 -11.37
N VAL A 195 1.46 14.69 -11.56
CA VAL A 195 2.25 14.10 -10.48
C VAL A 195 3.73 14.15 -10.81
N ARG A 196 4.56 14.22 -9.75
CA ARG A 196 6.02 14.20 -9.86
C ARG A 196 6.59 13.00 -9.10
N SER A 197 7.51 12.28 -9.74
CA SER A 197 8.28 11.18 -9.14
C SER A 197 9.77 11.40 -9.42
N GLY A 198 10.50 11.94 -8.45
CA GLY A 198 11.85 12.46 -8.69
C GLY A 198 11.85 13.60 -9.71
N GLU A 199 12.57 13.42 -10.80
CA GLU A 199 12.65 14.38 -11.93
C GLU A 199 11.53 14.19 -12.98
N LEU A 200 10.74 13.11 -12.85
CA LEU A 200 9.72 12.75 -13.84
C LEU A 200 8.39 13.41 -13.48
N GLU A 201 7.86 14.22 -14.40
CA GLU A 201 6.51 14.77 -14.33
C GLU A 201 5.58 14.02 -15.27
N LEU A 202 4.39 13.66 -14.79
CA LEU A 202 3.41 12.86 -15.51
C LEU A 202 2.01 13.40 -15.30
N ASN A 203 1.18 13.28 -16.33
CA ASN A 203 -0.26 13.46 -16.22
C ASN A 203 -0.92 12.08 -16.19
N LEU A 204 -1.58 11.75 -15.10
CA LEU A 204 -2.17 10.44 -14.87
C LEU A 204 -3.69 10.57 -14.70
N ARG A 205 -4.43 9.82 -15.52
CA ARG A 205 -5.86 9.60 -15.27
C ARG A 205 -6.01 8.62 -14.13
N LEU A 206 -6.60 9.06 -13.03
CA LEU A 206 -6.72 8.25 -11.81
C LEU A 206 -7.90 7.30 -11.90
N GLN A 207 -7.81 6.15 -11.24
CA GLN A 207 -8.99 5.33 -11.01
C GLN A 207 -10.01 6.11 -10.15
N PRO A 208 -11.31 6.06 -10.49
CA PRO A 208 -12.33 6.69 -9.66
C PRO A 208 -12.26 6.20 -8.21
N PRO A 209 -12.61 7.03 -7.21
CA PRO A 209 -12.60 6.67 -5.80
C PRO A 209 -13.40 5.40 -5.51
N SER A 210 -12.92 4.57 -4.61
CA SER A 210 -13.64 3.37 -4.14
C SER A 210 -15.04 3.74 -3.63
N GLY A 211 -16.04 2.97 -4.05
CA GLY A 211 -17.44 3.20 -3.66
C GLY A 211 -18.18 4.23 -4.51
N SER A 212 -17.53 5.01 -5.38
CA SER A 212 -18.20 5.91 -6.31
C SER A 212 -18.97 5.14 -7.41
N GLN A 213 -19.98 5.77 -7.98
CA GLN A 213 -20.73 5.20 -9.12
C GLN A 213 -19.81 4.95 -10.31
N ALA A 214 -18.93 5.91 -10.61
CA ALA A 214 -17.92 5.79 -11.68
C ALA A 214 -17.01 4.58 -11.47
N ARG A 215 -16.60 4.30 -10.22
CA ARG A 215 -15.80 3.11 -9.91
C ARG A 215 -16.57 1.82 -10.11
N GLN A 216 -17.82 1.77 -9.68
CA GLN A 216 -18.68 0.59 -9.89
C GLN A 216 -18.90 0.32 -11.39
N GLN A 217 -19.09 1.36 -12.19
CA GLN A 217 -19.21 1.24 -13.67
C GLN A 217 -17.93 0.69 -14.29
N LEU A 218 -16.77 1.22 -13.90
CA LEU A 218 -15.47 0.75 -14.40
C LEU A 218 -15.22 -0.71 -14.00
N ASP A 219 -15.46 -1.08 -12.75
CA ASP A 219 -15.25 -2.45 -12.26
C ASP A 219 -16.21 -3.45 -12.96
N ALA A 220 -17.46 -3.06 -13.19
CA ALA A 220 -18.44 -3.86 -13.92
C ALA A 220 -18.00 -4.09 -15.37
N LEU A 221 -17.53 -3.03 -16.06
CA LEU A 221 -17.01 -3.13 -17.41
C LEU A 221 -15.79 -4.05 -17.47
N MET A 222 -14.82 -3.87 -16.56
CA MET A 222 -13.62 -4.70 -16.51
C MET A 222 -13.94 -6.18 -16.28
N LYS A 223 -14.89 -6.46 -15.37
CA LYS A 223 -15.37 -7.82 -15.12
C LYS A 223 -16.00 -8.43 -16.37
N ARG A 224 -16.82 -7.68 -17.08
CA ARG A 224 -17.48 -8.11 -18.33
C ARG A 224 -16.47 -8.40 -19.42
N LEU A 225 -15.55 -7.47 -19.72
CA LEU A 225 -14.50 -7.67 -20.72
C LEU A 225 -13.65 -8.91 -20.43
N ALA A 226 -13.31 -9.14 -19.17
CA ALA A 226 -12.58 -10.34 -18.77
C ALA A 226 -13.40 -11.63 -18.96
N GLN A 227 -14.71 -11.58 -18.74
CA GLN A 227 -15.60 -12.72 -18.94
C GLN A 227 -15.74 -13.04 -20.43
N GLU A 228 -16.05 -12.07 -21.26
CA GLU A 228 -16.14 -12.22 -22.72
C GLU A 228 -14.85 -12.77 -23.33
N ALA A 229 -13.68 -12.28 -22.84
CA ALA A 229 -12.39 -12.76 -23.30
C ALA A 229 -12.13 -14.24 -22.94
N ARG A 230 -12.60 -14.69 -21.75
CA ARG A 230 -12.50 -16.10 -21.35
C ARG A 230 -13.42 -17.00 -22.17
N GLU A 231 -14.66 -16.56 -22.39
CA GLU A 231 -15.67 -17.32 -23.16
C GLU A 231 -15.27 -17.48 -24.61
N ALA A 232 -14.67 -16.47 -25.24
CA ALA A 232 -14.18 -16.52 -26.61
C ALA A 232 -12.97 -17.47 -26.80
N GLY A 233 -12.36 -17.95 -25.72
CA GLY A 233 -11.26 -18.91 -25.74
C GLY A 233 -9.97 -18.37 -26.36
N LYS A 234 -9.00 -19.27 -26.63
CA LYS A 234 -7.63 -18.85 -27.01
C LYS A 234 -7.55 -18.08 -28.34
N ARG A 235 -8.39 -18.41 -29.33
CA ARG A 235 -8.33 -17.77 -30.65
C ARG A 235 -9.14 -16.49 -30.75
N GLY A 236 -10.35 -16.45 -30.19
CA GLY A 236 -11.25 -15.27 -30.21
C GLY A 236 -11.00 -14.28 -29.09
N GLY A 237 -10.42 -14.73 -27.96
CA GLY A 237 -10.22 -13.90 -26.77
C GLY A 237 -9.08 -12.88 -26.85
N ARG A 238 -8.11 -13.05 -27.77
CA ARG A 238 -6.93 -12.17 -27.86
C ARG A 238 -7.28 -10.70 -28.07
N PRO A 239 -8.15 -10.31 -29.01
CA PRO A 239 -8.55 -8.91 -29.17
C PRO A 239 -9.36 -8.38 -27.98
N LEU A 240 -10.14 -9.24 -27.32
CA LEU A 240 -10.92 -8.86 -26.12
C LEU A 240 -10.00 -8.64 -24.91
N TRP A 241 -8.99 -9.49 -24.70
CA TRP A 241 -7.96 -9.26 -23.69
C TRP A 241 -7.18 -7.98 -23.96
N ARG A 242 -6.86 -7.66 -25.21
CA ARG A 242 -6.23 -6.40 -25.58
C ARG A 242 -7.09 -5.21 -25.15
N ARG A 243 -8.39 -5.23 -25.45
CA ARG A 243 -9.32 -4.18 -25.01
C ARG A 243 -9.40 -4.08 -23.50
N TYR A 244 -9.44 -5.20 -22.79
CA TYR A 244 -9.38 -5.25 -21.33
C TYR A 244 -8.13 -4.52 -20.79
N PHE A 245 -6.96 -4.81 -21.33
CA PHE A 245 -5.72 -4.18 -20.89
C PHE A 245 -5.66 -2.69 -21.24
N LEU A 246 -6.16 -2.28 -22.41
CA LEU A 246 -6.26 -0.86 -22.77
C LEU A 246 -7.09 -0.08 -21.75
N VAL A 247 -8.26 -0.56 -21.37
CA VAL A 247 -9.11 0.09 -20.37
C VAL A 247 -8.45 0.06 -19.00
N ARG A 248 -7.85 -1.06 -18.58
CA ARG A 248 -7.16 -1.19 -17.30
C ARG A 248 -6.03 -0.17 -17.17
N ASP A 249 -5.20 -0.07 -18.19
CA ASP A 249 -3.96 0.71 -18.17
C ASP A 249 -4.21 2.21 -18.42
N ALA A 250 -5.41 2.56 -18.90
CA ALA A 250 -5.85 3.95 -19.03
C ALA A 250 -6.09 4.64 -17.67
N PHE A 251 -6.22 3.89 -16.59
CA PHE A 251 -6.49 4.43 -15.24
C PHE A 251 -5.41 4.01 -14.26
N ALA A 252 -4.61 4.97 -13.82
CA ALA A 252 -3.59 4.73 -12.81
C ALA A 252 -4.21 4.40 -11.44
N SER A 253 -3.81 3.27 -10.86
CA SER A 253 -4.22 2.86 -9.52
C SER A 253 -3.24 3.40 -8.49
N LEU A 254 -3.60 4.51 -7.87
CA LEU A 254 -2.83 5.15 -6.80
C LEU A 254 -3.57 5.07 -5.46
N GLY A 255 -2.85 5.27 -4.38
CA GLY A 255 -3.44 5.39 -3.05
C GLY A 255 -2.51 6.18 -2.12
N PRO A 256 -3.03 6.75 -1.02
CA PRO A 256 -2.21 7.51 -0.07
C PRO A 256 -1.03 6.69 0.46
N ALA A 257 0.17 7.29 0.43
CA ALA A 257 1.40 6.62 0.87
C ALA A 257 1.51 6.53 2.40
N ALA A 258 0.79 7.37 3.14
CA ALA A 258 0.83 7.44 4.60
C ALA A 258 0.41 6.13 5.30
N VAL A 259 -0.40 5.29 4.63
CA VAL A 259 -0.87 4.00 5.13
C VAL A 259 -0.54 2.91 4.11
N LEU A 260 0.24 1.92 4.52
CA LEU A 260 0.67 0.82 3.66
C LEU A 260 0.32 -0.53 4.27
N THR A 261 0.15 -1.54 3.42
CA THR A 261 0.22 -2.91 3.94
C THR A 261 1.68 -3.30 4.20
N VAL A 262 1.90 -4.20 5.17
CA VAL A 262 3.25 -4.71 5.48
C VAL A 262 3.96 -5.24 4.22
N HIS A 263 3.23 -5.91 3.32
CA HIS A 263 3.80 -6.41 2.06
C HIS A 263 4.33 -5.27 1.17
N ARG A 264 3.59 -4.17 1.07
CA ARG A 264 3.99 -3.01 0.26
C ARG A 264 5.14 -2.21 0.87
N SER A 265 5.33 -2.30 2.19
CA SER A 265 6.44 -1.64 2.87
C SER A 265 7.78 -2.35 2.70
N GLN A 266 7.80 -3.54 2.10
CA GLN A 266 9.04 -4.28 1.86
C GLN A 266 9.98 -3.48 0.95
N GLY A 267 11.24 -3.39 1.36
CA GLY A 267 12.26 -2.57 0.66
C GLY A 267 12.37 -1.14 1.17
N SER A 268 11.34 -0.59 1.82
CA SER A 268 11.35 0.78 2.36
C SER A 268 11.83 0.83 3.81
N SER A 269 12.19 2.02 4.30
CA SER A 269 12.53 2.29 5.71
C SER A 269 12.00 3.67 6.09
N PHE A 270 11.42 3.76 7.28
CA PHE A 270 10.75 4.95 7.79
C PHE A 270 11.35 5.38 9.12
N GLY A 271 11.20 6.64 9.52
CA GLY A 271 11.61 7.12 10.84
C GLY A 271 10.83 6.40 11.92
N GLU A 272 9.54 6.67 12.04
CA GLU A 272 8.61 5.99 12.94
C GLU A 272 7.62 5.11 12.18
N VAL A 273 7.31 3.95 12.73
CA VAL A 273 6.33 3.02 12.18
C VAL A 273 5.23 2.74 13.18
N PHE A 274 3.99 2.92 12.75
CA PHE A 274 2.79 2.63 13.51
C PHE A 274 2.16 1.34 13.02
N VAL A 275 2.30 0.25 13.78
CA VAL A 275 1.83 -1.09 13.40
C VAL A 275 0.43 -1.33 13.95
N ALA A 276 -0.54 -1.53 13.04
CA ALA A 276 -1.92 -1.81 13.40
C ALA A 276 -2.10 -3.22 13.97
N ASP A 277 -3.16 -3.41 14.75
CA ASP A 277 -3.44 -4.68 15.45
C ASP A 277 -3.71 -5.86 14.50
N ASP A 278 -4.20 -5.61 13.28
CA ASP A 278 -4.50 -6.66 12.30
C ASP A 278 -3.26 -7.40 11.78
N VAL A 279 -2.06 -6.84 11.94
CA VAL A 279 -0.80 -7.52 11.62
C VAL A 279 -0.58 -8.77 12.49
N PHE A 280 -1.22 -8.83 13.66
CA PHE A 280 -1.16 -9.95 14.59
C PHE A 280 -2.31 -10.96 14.42
N TRP A 281 -3.24 -10.76 13.48
CA TRP A 281 -4.44 -11.59 13.34
C TRP A 281 -4.26 -12.90 12.54
N PRO A 282 -3.30 -13.07 11.62
CA PRO A 282 -3.18 -14.31 10.88
C PRO A 282 -3.12 -15.52 11.81
N GLN A 283 -3.90 -16.57 11.49
CA GLN A 283 -3.93 -17.81 12.26
C GLN A 283 -2.64 -18.61 12.06
N ASP A 284 -2.08 -18.55 10.86
CA ASP A 284 -0.77 -19.11 10.57
C ASP A 284 0.32 -18.37 11.36
N GLN A 285 0.94 -19.07 12.29
CA GLN A 285 1.97 -18.53 13.18
C GLN A 285 3.23 -18.11 12.41
N ALA A 286 3.61 -18.82 11.36
CA ALA A 286 4.78 -18.51 10.55
C ALA A 286 4.56 -17.22 9.78
N LEU A 287 3.42 -17.08 9.09
CA LEU A 287 3.02 -15.86 8.39
C LEU A 287 2.94 -14.68 9.37
N ARG A 288 2.29 -14.85 10.51
CA ARG A 288 2.16 -13.80 11.53
C ARG A 288 3.53 -13.33 12.02
N ARG A 289 4.46 -14.25 12.31
CA ARG A 289 5.83 -13.91 12.72
C ARG A 289 6.56 -13.11 11.64
N GLN A 290 6.46 -13.53 10.38
CA GLN A 290 7.05 -12.81 9.25
C GLN A 290 6.48 -11.40 9.12
N LEU A 291 5.16 -11.24 9.18
CA LEU A 291 4.50 -9.94 9.06
C LEU A 291 4.94 -8.97 10.17
N VAL A 292 4.88 -9.43 11.43
CA VAL A 292 5.27 -8.61 12.58
C VAL A 292 6.75 -8.20 12.49
N TYR A 293 7.64 -9.14 12.18
CA TYR A 293 9.05 -8.87 11.98
C TYR A 293 9.30 -7.88 10.84
N VAL A 294 8.68 -8.08 9.68
CA VAL A 294 8.81 -7.17 8.54
C VAL A 294 8.31 -5.78 8.92
N ALA A 295 7.15 -5.65 9.55
CA ALA A 295 6.59 -4.36 9.96
C ALA A 295 7.53 -3.59 10.90
N VAL A 296 8.01 -4.25 11.96
CA VAL A 296 8.93 -3.64 12.93
C VAL A 296 10.25 -3.25 12.29
N SER A 297 10.81 -4.12 11.44
CA SER A 297 12.08 -3.87 10.76
C SER A 297 12.04 -2.73 9.73
N ARG A 298 10.88 -2.11 9.48
CA ARG A 298 10.79 -0.91 8.62
C ARG A 298 11.17 0.37 9.35
N ALA A 299 11.12 0.38 10.68
CA ALA A 299 11.46 1.55 11.49
C ALA A 299 12.98 1.74 11.62
N ARG A 300 13.41 3.00 11.60
CA ARG A 300 14.77 3.41 11.96
C ARG A 300 14.83 3.87 13.42
N GLU A 301 13.86 4.67 13.85
CA GLU A 301 13.89 5.45 15.09
C GLU A 301 12.79 5.04 16.06
N GLY A 302 11.60 4.67 15.58
CA GLY A 302 10.48 4.42 16.47
C GLY A 302 9.49 3.37 15.98
N VAL A 303 9.01 2.53 16.91
CA VAL A 303 7.94 1.55 16.66
C VAL A 303 6.83 1.73 17.67
N TRP A 304 5.61 1.89 17.17
CA TRP A 304 4.40 2.01 17.97
C TRP A 304 3.43 0.89 17.57
N LEU A 305 3.19 -0.04 18.50
CA LEU A 305 2.30 -1.18 18.27
C LEU A 305 0.93 -0.89 18.88
N ALA A 306 -0.13 -1.24 18.15
CA ALA A 306 -1.47 -1.28 18.72
C ALA A 306 -1.63 -2.56 19.55
N GLY A 307 -1.85 -2.39 20.85
CA GLY A 307 -1.92 -3.47 21.83
C GLY A 307 -3.28 -3.60 22.51
N ARG A 308 -3.38 -4.60 23.39
CA ARG A 308 -4.53 -4.84 24.27
C ARG A 308 -4.13 -4.77 25.73
N SER A 309 -5.10 -4.52 26.61
CA SER A 309 -4.89 -4.56 28.06
C SER A 309 -4.35 -5.92 28.51
N PRO A 310 -3.25 -5.97 29.25
CA PRO A 310 -2.47 -7.18 29.47
C PRO A 310 -2.83 -7.92 30.77
N SER A 311 -2.28 -9.13 30.88
CA SER A 311 -1.83 -9.60 32.20
C SER A 311 -0.51 -8.90 32.56
N ALA A 312 -0.30 -8.58 33.83
CA ALA A 312 0.92 -7.93 34.33
C ALA A 312 2.20 -8.71 33.95
N VAL A 313 2.14 -10.04 33.99
CA VAL A 313 3.25 -10.94 33.62
C VAL A 313 3.70 -10.74 32.16
N MET A 314 2.76 -10.58 31.23
CA MET A 314 3.10 -10.38 29.81
C MET A 314 3.73 -9.00 29.60
N ALA A 315 3.23 -7.96 30.27
CA ALA A 315 3.79 -6.62 30.18
C ALA A 315 5.23 -6.58 30.71
N GLU A 316 5.51 -7.25 31.84
CA GLU A 316 6.84 -7.37 32.41
C GLU A 316 7.81 -8.09 31.46
N ARG A 317 7.39 -9.21 30.86
CA ARG A 317 8.19 -9.94 29.88
C ARG A 317 8.57 -9.06 28.67
N TRP A 318 7.62 -8.29 28.14
CA TRP A 318 7.88 -7.38 27.03
C TRP A 318 8.82 -6.25 27.43
N THR A 319 8.59 -5.63 28.59
CA THR A 319 9.42 -4.54 29.09
C THR A 319 10.85 -4.99 29.35
N SER A 320 11.05 -6.17 29.97
CA SER A 320 12.36 -6.74 30.20
C SER A 320 13.09 -7.05 28.90
N ALA A 321 12.41 -7.66 27.92
CA ALA A 321 13.01 -7.99 26.63
C ALA A 321 13.47 -6.75 25.84
N LEU A 322 12.82 -5.59 25.99
CA LEU A 322 13.17 -4.35 25.33
C LEU A 322 14.28 -3.54 26.03
N ARG A 323 14.57 -3.85 27.31
CA ARG A 323 15.62 -3.20 28.12
C ARG A 323 16.90 -4.01 28.21
N SER A 324 16.88 -5.28 27.76
CA SER A 324 18.09 -6.11 27.74
C SER A 324 19.07 -5.56 26.70
N GLU A 325 20.27 -5.22 27.12
CA GLU A 325 21.39 -4.83 26.24
C GLU A 325 21.92 -6.00 25.42
#